data_bd25b27611f87305b94f31d74b592a55
#
_entry.id   bd25b27611f87305b94f31d74b592a55
#
_cell.length_a   1.000
_cell.length_b   1.000
_cell.length_c   1.000
_cell.angle_alpha   90.00
_cell.angle_beta   90.00
_cell.angle_gamma   90.00
#
_symmetry.space_group_name_H-M   'P 1'
#
loop_
_entity.id
_entity.type
_entity.pdbx_description
1 polymer ?
#
loop_
_entity_poly.entity_id
_entity_poly.type
_entity_poly.pdbx_seq_one_letter_code
_entity_poly.pdbx_strand_id
1 'polypeptide(L)'
;MKVIGALLMIRVTALTIVIQIALGGLLTFGFISPEAHIFMGFAVFAAAIVTLVLVFLNSYSLNFLKRMVVGMVVLLTVQILLGFATLATGSNIVAYFHLLLAIAIFGLAVSETFVANMAYNRVRKEAANAS
;
A
#
# COMPACT_ATOMS: atom_id res chain seq x y z
N MET A 1 22.09 -3.07 -3.39
CA MET A 1 21.43 -2.44 -2.22
C MET A 1 20.09 -1.76 -2.55
N LYS A 2 19.95 -0.90 -3.55
CA LYS A 2 18.70 -0.15 -3.84
C LYS A 2 17.48 -1.05 -4.17
N VAL A 3 17.66 -2.17 -4.91
CA VAL A 3 16.57 -3.10 -5.27
C VAL A 3 15.98 -3.78 -4.05
N ILE A 4 16.81 -4.20 -3.09
CA ILE A 4 16.38 -4.87 -1.86
C ILE A 4 15.57 -3.90 -1.00
N GLY A 5 15.98 -2.63 -0.90
CA GLY A 5 15.25 -1.61 -0.15
C GLY A 5 13.85 -1.36 -0.71
N ALA A 6 13.69 -1.24 -2.03
CA ALA A 6 12.39 -1.07 -2.68
C ALA A 6 11.49 -2.30 -2.45
N LEU A 7 12.03 -3.52 -2.61
CA LEU A 7 11.27 -4.76 -2.36
C LEU A 7 10.81 -4.87 -0.89
N LEU A 8 11.69 -4.54 0.05
CA LEU A 8 11.36 -4.53 1.48
C LEU A 8 10.22 -3.55 1.76
N MET A 9 10.30 -2.31 1.25
CA MET A 9 9.28 -1.30 1.49
C MET A 9 7.93 -1.65 0.84
N ILE A 10 7.91 -2.28 -0.34
CA ILE A 10 6.68 -2.81 -0.93
C ILE A 10 6.01 -3.83 0.02
N ARG A 11 6.79 -4.74 0.61
CA ARG A 11 6.28 -5.74 1.56
C ARG A 11 5.80 -5.09 2.87
N VAL A 12 6.53 -4.11 3.38
CA VAL A 12 6.13 -3.35 4.57
C VAL A 12 4.82 -2.62 4.31
N THR A 13 4.67 -1.94 3.17
CA THR A 13 3.43 -1.27 2.78
C THR A 13 2.27 -2.27 2.69
N ALA A 14 2.46 -3.43 2.06
CA ALA A 14 1.42 -4.46 1.98
C ALA A 14 1.02 -4.97 3.38
N LEU A 15 1.97 -5.22 4.27
CA LEU A 15 1.70 -5.65 5.63
C LEU A 15 0.94 -4.58 6.43
N THR A 16 1.34 -3.32 6.33
CA THR A 16 0.67 -2.21 7.04
C THR A 16 -0.76 -2.00 6.54
N ILE A 17 -1.04 -2.25 5.24
CA ILE A 17 -2.41 -2.24 4.70
C ILE A 17 -3.26 -3.35 5.35
N VAL A 18 -2.73 -4.56 5.54
CA VAL A 18 -3.44 -5.65 6.23
C VAL A 18 -3.79 -5.25 7.66
N ILE A 19 -2.82 -4.68 8.39
CA ILE A 19 -3.05 -4.19 9.76
C ILE A 19 -4.11 -3.08 9.77
N GLN A 20 -4.07 -2.16 8.81
CA GLN A 20 -5.05 -1.07 8.69
C GLN A 20 -6.48 -1.61 8.45
N ILE A 21 -6.63 -2.64 7.61
CA ILE A 21 -7.93 -3.29 7.38
C ILE A 21 -8.44 -3.96 8.67
N ALA A 22 -7.56 -4.67 9.38
CA ALA A 22 -7.90 -5.30 10.65
C ALA A 22 -8.33 -4.26 11.71
N LEU A 23 -7.62 -3.13 11.81
CA LEU A 23 -8.01 -2.03 12.70
C LEU A 23 -9.35 -1.42 12.28
N GLY A 24 -9.65 -1.30 10.98
CA GLY A 24 -10.96 -0.87 10.50
C GLY A 24 -12.09 -1.80 10.93
N GLY A 25 -11.86 -3.12 10.88
CA GLY A 25 -12.79 -4.11 11.43
C GLY A 25 -12.99 -3.94 12.94
N LEU A 26 -11.91 -3.84 13.71
CA LEU A 26 -11.99 -3.62 15.16
C LEU A 26 -12.72 -2.33 15.53
N LEU A 27 -12.52 -1.25 14.76
CA LEU A 27 -13.24 0.01 14.92
C LEU A 27 -14.74 -0.16 14.66
N THR A 28 -15.11 -0.88 13.61
CA THR A 28 -16.52 -1.15 13.26
C THR A 28 -17.27 -1.88 14.38
N PHE A 29 -16.59 -2.78 15.10
CA PHE A 29 -17.14 -3.50 16.24
C PHE A 29 -16.97 -2.77 17.59
N GLY A 30 -16.42 -1.55 17.60
CA GLY A 30 -16.23 -0.76 18.81
C GLY A 30 -15.11 -1.22 19.74
N PHE A 31 -14.20 -2.08 19.27
CA PHE A 31 -13.08 -2.56 20.09
C PHE A 31 -11.91 -1.56 20.19
N ILE A 32 -11.81 -0.59 19.30
CA ILE A 32 -10.78 0.46 19.32
C ILE A 32 -11.41 1.82 19.01
N SER A 33 -10.68 2.88 19.36
CA SER A 33 -11.08 4.26 19.02
C SER A 33 -10.69 4.62 17.58
N PRO A 34 -11.38 5.61 16.96
CA PRO A 34 -11.07 6.08 15.61
C PRO A 34 -9.63 6.56 15.45
N GLU A 35 -9.01 7.13 16.48
CA GLU A 35 -7.68 7.70 16.44
C GLU A 35 -6.61 6.66 16.07
N ALA A 36 -6.73 5.43 16.60
CA ALA A 36 -5.80 4.33 16.30
C ALA A 36 -5.84 3.96 14.82
N HIS A 37 -7.04 3.88 14.23
CA HIS A 37 -7.23 3.60 12.82
C HIS A 37 -6.73 4.76 11.94
N ILE A 38 -7.01 6.02 12.31
CA ILE A 38 -6.55 7.22 11.59
C ILE A 38 -5.02 7.29 11.59
N PHE A 39 -4.40 7.14 12.77
CA PHE A 39 -2.93 7.18 12.90
C PHE A 39 -2.26 6.12 12.01
N MET A 40 -2.77 4.89 12.04
CA MET A 40 -2.25 3.81 11.21
C MET A 40 -2.47 4.08 9.72
N GLY A 41 -3.58 4.71 9.34
CA GLY A 41 -3.85 5.14 7.95
C GLY A 41 -2.79 6.10 7.41
N PHE A 42 -2.37 7.08 8.20
CA PHE A 42 -1.26 7.97 7.85
C PHE A 42 0.08 7.24 7.78
N ALA A 43 0.33 6.27 8.67
CA ALA A 43 1.54 5.45 8.62
C ALA A 43 1.61 4.61 7.33
N VAL A 44 0.49 4.01 6.90
CA VAL A 44 0.37 3.31 5.61
C VAL A 44 0.67 4.25 4.45
N PHE A 45 0.10 5.45 4.46
CA PHE A 45 0.32 6.45 3.42
C PHE A 45 1.79 6.88 3.34
N ALA A 46 2.43 7.14 4.49
CA ALA A 46 3.86 7.45 4.56
C ALA A 46 4.73 6.31 4.01
N ALA A 47 4.41 5.05 4.36
CA ALA A 47 5.10 3.88 3.82
C ALA A 47 4.95 3.78 2.29
N ALA A 48 3.76 4.07 1.75
CA ALA A 48 3.53 4.09 0.31
C ALA A 48 4.34 5.19 -0.41
N ILE A 49 4.46 6.39 0.18
CA ILE A 49 5.31 7.47 -0.35
C ILE A 49 6.79 7.04 -0.36
N VAL A 50 7.29 6.45 0.73
CA VAL A 50 8.67 5.93 0.77
C VAL A 50 8.87 4.86 -0.30
N THR A 51 7.91 3.94 -0.46
CA THR A 51 7.92 2.92 -1.51
C THR A 51 7.99 3.55 -2.90
N LEU A 52 7.16 4.56 -3.19
CA LEU A 52 7.15 5.30 -4.45
C LEU A 52 8.54 5.87 -4.75
N VAL A 53 9.13 6.58 -3.80
CA VAL A 53 10.47 7.19 -3.95
C VAL A 53 11.51 6.13 -4.25
N LEU A 54 11.56 5.04 -3.47
CA LEU A 54 12.56 3.98 -3.66
C LEU A 54 12.39 3.25 -5.01
N VAL A 55 11.16 3.03 -5.47
CA VAL A 55 10.89 2.42 -6.78
C VAL A 55 11.34 3.33 -7.91
N PHE A 56 11.13 4.65 -7.81
CA PHE A 56 11.58 5.60 -8.83
C PHE A 56 13.09 5.80 -8.85
N LEU A 57 13.76 5.74 -7.71
CA LEU A 57 15.23 5.80 -7.59
C LEU A 57 15.93 4.52 -8.06
N ASN A 58 15.16 3.45 -8.30
CA ASN A 58 15.69 2.17 -8.73
C ASN A 58 15.66 2.04 -10.26
N SER A 59 16.84 2.06 -10.89
CA SER A 59 16.97 1.95 -12.34
C SER A 59 16.46 0.62 -12.93
N TYR A 60 16.38 -0.42 -12.12
CA TYR A 60 15.91 -1.75 -12.53
C TYR A 60 14.40 -1.94 -12.36
N SER A 61 13.67 -0.91 -11.87
CA SER A 61 12.22 -0.99 -11.71
C SER A 61 11.53 -1.05 -13.07
N LEU A 62 10.62 -2.00 -13.20
CA LEU A 62 9.75 -2.11 -14.37
C LEU A 62 8.83 -0.87 -14.45
N ASN A 63 8.62 -0.32 -15.65
CA ASN A 63 7.69 0.80 -15.85
C ASN A 63 6.28 0.47 -15.37
N PHE A 64 5.88 -0.79 -15.46
CA PHE A 64 4.60 -1.25 -14.94
C PHE A 64 4.55 -1.11 -13.41
N LEU A 65 5.58 -1.53 -12.67
CA LEU A 65 5.68 -1.37 -11.22
C LEU A 65 5.61 0.10 -10.80
N LYS A 66 6.29 0.99 -11.54
CA LYS A 66 6.21 2.45 -11.28
C LYS A 66 4.79 2.99 -11.39
N ARG A 67 4.02 2.53 -12.38
CA ARG A 67 2.61 2.93 -12.51
C ARG A 67 1.75 2.39 -11.36
N MET A 68 1.99 1.16 -10.92
CA MET A 68 1.27 0.55 -9.80
C MET A 68 1.48 1.36 -8.51
N VAL A 69 2.73 1.69 -8.14
CA VAL A 69 3.01 2.45 -6.91
C VAL A 69 2.47 3.88 -6.96
N VAL A 70 2.40 4.51 -8.14
CA VAL A 70 1.69 5.79 -8.31
C VAL A 70 0.19 5.59 -8.06
N GLY A 71 -0.41 4.56 -8.68
CA GLY A 71 -1.81 4.20 -8.48
C GLY A 71 -2.13 3.93 -7.00
N MET A 72 -1.23 3.24 -6.29
CA MET A 72 -1.34 2.99 -4.85
C MET A 72 -1.45 4.30 -4.05
N VAL A 73 -0.57 5.26 -4.28
CA VAL A 73 -0.60 6.56 -3.57
C VAL A 73 -1.89 7.32 -3.87
N VAL A 74 -2.33 7.32 -5.14
CA VAL A 74 -3.61 7.97 -5.54
C VAL A 74 -4.79 7.31 -4.83
N LEU A 75 -4.88 5.97 -4.83
CA LEU A 75 -5.98 5.25 -4.18
C LEU A 75 -5.96 5.42 -2.66
N LEU A 76 -4.79 5.44 -2.03
CA LEU A 76 -4.66 5.71 -0.59
C LEU A 76 -5.09 7.15 -0.25
N THR A 77 -4.83 8.13 -1.12
CA THR A 77 -5.35 9.49 -0.94
C THR A 77 -6.87 9.50 -0.95
N VAL A 78 -7.50 8.86 -1.93
CA VAL A 78 -8.97 8.73 -1.99
C VAL A 78 -9.51 7.98 -0.76
N GLN A 79 -8.80 6.94 -0.33
CA GLN A 79 -9.15 6.14 0.84
C GLN A 79 -9.18 6.99 2.12
N ILE A 80 -8.19 7.86 2.33
CA ILE A 80 -8.14 8.78 3.47
C ILE A 80 -9.32 9.76 3.42
N LEU A 81 -9.61 10.33 2.24
CA LEU A 81 -10.74 11.25 2.07
C LEU A 81 -12.09 10.57 2.36
N LEU A 82 -12.28 9.33 1.88
CA LEU A 82 -13.48 8.53 2.20
C LEU A 82 -13.58 8.20 3.69
N GLY A 83 -12.45 7.92 4.35
CA GLY A 83 -12.41 7.69 5.79
C GLY A 83 -12.90 8.91 6.58
N PHE A 84 -12.39 10.10 6.27
CA PHE A 84 -12.86 11.35 6.87
C PHE A 84 -14.32 11.65 6.54
N ALA A 85 -14.75 11.41 5.30
CA ALA A 85 -16.15 11.57 4.92
C ALA A 85 -17.07 10.62 5.71
N THR A 86 -16.64 9.38 5.95
CA THR A 86 -17.36 8.42 6.80
C THR A 86 -17.53 8.95 8.22
N LEU A 87 -16.45 9.47 8.82
CA LEU A 87 -16.51 10.04 10.18
C LEU A 87 -17.39 11.28 10.24
N ALA A 88 -17.30 12.17 9.25
CA ALA A 88 -18.04 13.42 9.22
C ALA A 88 -19.56 13.24 8.99
N THR A 89 -19.94 12.23 8.18
CA THR A 89 -21.33 12.04 7.77
C THR A 89 -22.06 10.93 8.52
N GLY A 90 -21.34 9.97 9.11
CA GLY A 90 -21.91 8.74 9.66
C GLY A 90 -22.61 7.86 8.60
N SER A 91 -22.39 8.11 7.30
CA SER A 91 -23.10 7.45 6.22
C SER A 91 -22.61 6.03 5.98
N ASN A 92 -23.50 5.05 6.10
CA ASN A 92 -23.22 3.65 5.79
C ASN A 92 -22.82 3.44 4.32
N ILE A 93 -23.32 4.26 3.41
CA ILE A 93 -22.97 4.19 1.98
C ILE A 93 -21.52 4.59 1.78
N VAL A 94 -21.08 5.69 2.41
CA VAL A 94 -19.69 6.14 2.34
C VAL A 94 -18.75 5.10 2.98
N ALA A 95 -19.13 4.57 4.14
CA ALA A 95 -18.40 3.50 4.82
C ALA A 95 -18.25 2.25 3.93
N TYR A 96 -19.31 1.88 3.22
CA TYR A 96 -19.28 0.76 2.27
C TYR A 96 -18.26 0.99 1.12
N PHE A 97 -18.26 2.17 0.50
CA PHE A 97 -17.28 2.51 -0.54
C PHE A 97 -15.85 2.58 0.01
N HIS A 98 -15.68 3.09 1.23
CA HIS A 98 -14.38 3.07 1.92
C HIS A 98 -13.88 1.63 2.10
N LEU A 99 -14.73 0.69 2.50
CA LEU A 99 -14.39 -0.72 2.63
C LEU A 99 -14.05 -1.37 1.29
N LEU A 100 -14.86 -1.14 0.25
CA LEU A 100 -14.60 -1.69 -1.09
C LEU A 100 -13.26 -1.22 -1.64
N LEU A 101 -12.95 0.06 -1.48
CA LEU A 101 -11.68 0.61 -1.91
C LEU A 101 -10.51 0.02 -1.11
N ALA A 102 -10.66 -0.22 0.20
CA ALA A 102 -9.64 -0.89 1.00
C ALA A 102 -9.30 -2.29 0.46
N ILE A 103 -10.31 -3.07 0.03
CA ILE A 103 -10.12 -4.39 -0.59
C ILE A 103 -9.38 -4.26 -1.93
N ALA A 104 -9.73 -3.28 -2.76
CA ALA A 104 -9.04 -3.03 -4.03
C ALA A 104 -7.57 -2.62 -3.82
N ILE A 105 -7.30 -1.76 -2.84
CA ILE A 105 -5.95 -1.36 -2.42
C ILE A 105 -5.14 -2.57 -1.96
N PHE A 106 -5.73 -3.46 -1.17
CA PHE A 106 -5.08 -4.71 -0.76
C PHE A 106 -4.73 -5.59 -1.96
N GLY A 107 -5.64 -5.78 -2.91
CA GLY A 107 -5.38 -6.52 -4.14
C GLY A 107 -4.22 -5.92 -4.95
N LEU A 108 -4.15 -4.59 -5.04
CA LEU A 108 -3.05 -3.88 -5.68
C LEU A 108 -1.73 -4.12 -4.93
N ALA A 109 -1.70 -4.05 -3.60
CA ALA A 109 -0.50 -4.28 -2.77
C ALA A 109 0.07 -5.70 -2.94
N VAL A 110 -0.80 -6.71 -3.01
CA VAL A 110 -0.41 -8.09 -3.30
C VAL A 110 0.20 -8.19 -4.71
N SER A 111 -0.43 -7.56 -5.69
CA SER A 111 0.05 -7.54 -7.08
C SER A 111 1.41 -6.82 -7.21
N GLU A 112 1.61 -5.70 -6.52
CA GLU A 112 2.90 -5.00 -6.45
C GLU A 112 4.00 -5.89 -5.88
N THR A 113 3.71 -6.62 -4.80
CA THR A 113 4.66 -7.54 -4.17
C THR A 113 5.07 -8.65 -5.14
N PHE A 114 4.13 -9.19 -5.91
CA PHE A 114 4.42 -10.21 -6.92
C PHE A 114 5.28 -9.67 -8.06
N VAL A 115 4.93 -8.53 -8.63
CA VAL A 115 5.68 -7.88 -9.73
C VAL A 115 7.09 -7.48 -9.27
N ALA A 116 7.24 -6.96 -8.05
CA ALA A 116 8.53 -6.61 -7.47
C ALA A 116 9.43 -7.84 -7.28
N ASN A 117 8.88 -8.98 -6.85
CA ASN A 117 9.62 -10.23 -6.73
C ASN A 117 10.09 -10.75 -8.11
N MET A 118 9.26 -10.64 -9.16
CA MET A 118 9.67 -11.01 -10.52
C MET A 118 10.83 -10.12 -11.02
N ALA A 119 10.73 -8.80 -10.82
CA ALA A 119 11.78 -7.86 -11.18
C ALA A 119 13.10 -8.16 -10.46
N TYR A 120 13.03 -8.42 -9.16
CA TYR A 120 14.19 -8.79 -8.35
C TYR A 120 14.87 -10.08 -8.84
N ASN A 121 14.08 -11.12 -9.08
CA ASN A 121 14.61 -12.42 -9.55
C ASN A 121 15.27 -12.31 -10.93
N ARG A 122 14.75 -11.45 -11.81
CA ARG A 122 15.35 -11.17 -13.11
C ARG A 122 16.75 -10.55 -12.95
N VAL A 123 16.86 -9.48 -12.16
CA VAL A 123 18.15 -8.81 -11.90
C VAL A 123 19.16 -9.76 -11.29
N ARG A 124 18.74 -10.61 -10.35
CA ARG A 124 19.61 -11.62 -9.73
C ARG A 124 20.15 -12.64 -10.74
N LYS A 125 19.30 -13.11 -11.67
CA LYS A 125 19.72 -14.05 -12.72
C LYS A 125 20.69 -13.40 -13.70
N GLU A 126 20.44 -12.15 -14.11
CA GLU A 126 21.33 -11.41 -15.00
C GLU A 126 22.73 -11.22 -14.37
N ALA A 127 22.79 -10.89 -13.08
CA ALA A 127 24.04 -10.76 -12.33
C ALA A 127 24.81 -12.10 -12.21
N ALA A 128 24.10 -13.21 -11.98
CA ALA A 128 24.73 -14.54 -11.89
C ALA A 128 25.29 -15.05 -13.23
N ASN A 129 24.71 -14.62 -14.35
CA ASN A 129 25.19 -15.00 -15.69
C ASN A 129 26.36 -14.13 -16.19
N ALA A 130 26.64 -13.00 -15.52
CA ALA A 130 27.71 -12.08 -15.86
C ALA A 130 29.01 -12.33 -15.07
N SER A 131 28.98 -13.22 -14.05
CA SER A 131 30.11 -13.65 -13.22
C SER A 131 30.72 -14.94 -13.74
#